data_35622c9ff9c2a120f0bf3f20a5ea77f0
#
_entry.id   35622c9ff9c2a120f0bf3f20a5ea77f0
#
_cell.length_a   1.000
_cell.length_b   1.000
_cell.length_c   1.000
_cell.angle_alpha   90.00
_cell.angle_beta   90.00
_cell.angle_gamma   90.00
#
_symmetry.space_group_name_H-M   'P 1'
#
loop_
_entity.id
_entity.type
_entity.pdbx_description
1 polymer ?
#
loop_
_entity_poly.entity_id
_entity_poly.type
_entity_poly.pdbx_seq_one_letter_code
_entity_poly.pdbx_strand_id
1 'polypeptide(L)'
;KVPVETLNVDRWSVITSFWDNYFAGEYVYFALSHMNNYPGPMPFYYVVALPFYLLGELGYLSIIGLLVFIILLKVLRKSLSTQTAYFIIIATSPFFLWEIVARSNIFFNSTLILISIVYFFKTIENKNLFWNGIIIGLLLSTRNVYAIPYVIVFLFALKNRDISIKNTIIIGIIAVLTFVATFLPFVIGHFEDFLKMNPFIIQSSYLMPFEYSFGCIILSFLSFFVVKNRLDVYFYSAVILFITIALHFVWMSIQHGMYAAFFNSKAEISYFILCTPFFFFYILSVQKKAKISI
;
A
#
# COMPACT_ATOMS: atom_id res chain seq x y z
N LYS A 1 -27.40 -4.68 0.82
CA LYS A 1 -26.02 -5.23 0.78
C LYS A 1 -25.79 -5.73 -0.65
N VAL A 2 -24.78 -5.20 -1.34
CA VAL A 2 -24.42 -5.69 -2.69
C VAL A 2 -23.79 -7.08 -2.50
N PRO A 3 -24.29 -8.13 -3.17
CA PRO A 3 -23.64 -9.45 -3.13
C PRO A 3 -22.24 -9.35 -3.71
N VAL A 4 -21.24 -9.80 -2.96
CA VAL A 4 -19.83 -9.61 -3.33
C VAL A 4 -19.45 -10.43 -4.55
N GLU A 5 -20.10 -11.58 -4.72
CA GLU A 5 -19.89 -12.49 -5.84
C GLU A 5 -20.33 -11.91 -7.18
N THR A 6 -21.13 -10.83 -7.17
CA THR A 6 -21.56 -10.12 -8.38
C THR A 6 -20.61 -9.02 -8.82
N LEU A 7 -19.58 -8.72 -8.00
CA LEU A 7 -18.60 -7.69 -8.31
C LEU A 7 -17.55 -8.23 -9.28
N ASN A 8 -17.15 -7.40 -10.24
CA ASN A 8 -16.04 -7.70 -11.16
C ASN A 8 -14.66 -7.43 -10.51
N VAL A 9 -14.58 -7.58 -9.19
CA VAL A 9 -13.35 -7.46 -8.39
C VAL A 9 -13.39 -8.46 -7.25
N ASP A 10 -12.27 -9.07 -6.95
CA ASP A 10 -12.15 -10.19 -6.03
C ASP A 10 -11.40 -9.88 -4.71
N ARG A 11 -11.18 -8.60 -4.41
CA ARG A 11 -10.40 -8.16 -3.25
C ARG A 11 -10.87 -8.76 -1.93
N TRP A 12 -12.18 -8.90 -1.78
CA TRP A 12 -12.77 -9.53 -0.62
C TRP A 12 -12.50 -11.05 -0.61
N SER A 13 -12.82 -11.74 -1.71
CA SER A 13 -12.72 -13.20 -1.75
C SER A 13 -11.28 -13.72 -1.77
N VAL A 14 -10.33 -12.92 -2.24
CA VAL A 14 -8.88 -13.21 -2.09
C VAL A 14 -8.48 -13.27 -0.61
N ILE A 15 -9.07 -12.43 0.25
CA ILE A 15 -8.77 -12.44 1.69
C ILE A 15 -9.47 -13.60 2.37
N THR A 16 -10.75 -13.83 2.07
CA THR A 16 -11.48 -14.92 2.72
C THR A 16 -10.93 -16.28 2.33
N SER A 17 -10.72 -16.54 1.05
CA SER A 17 -10.16 -17.82 0.60
C SER A 17 -8.75 -18.10 1.15
N PHE A 18 -7.93 -17.05 1.33
CA PHE A 18 -6.62 -17.19 1.98
C PHE A 18 -6.76 -17.71 3.43
N TRP A 19 -7.68 -17.12 4.21
CA TRP A 19 -7.90 -17.52 5.60
C TRP A 19 -8.66 -18.83 5.71
N ASP A 20 -9.58 -19.12 4.79
CA ASP A 20 -10.28 -20.42 4.72
C ASP A 20 -9.29 -21.57 4.53
N ASN A 21 -8.34 -21.44 3.59
CA ASN A 21 -7.26 -22.43 3.41
C ASN A 21 -6.38 -22.54 4.66
N TYR A 22 -5.99 -21.42 5.27
CA TYR A 22 -5.18 -21.44 6.49
C TYR A 22 -5.84 -22.24 7.61
N PHE A 23 -7.13 -21.97 7.89
CA PHE A 23 -7.87 -22.68 8.94
C PHE A 23 -8.21 -24.12 8.57
N ALA A 24 -8.23 -24.47 7.29
CA ALA A 24 -8.34 -25.84 6.82
C ALA A 24 -7.00 -26.61 6.88
N GLY A 25 -5.88 -25.95 7.21
CA GLY A 25 -4.55 -26.57 7.19
C GLY A 25 -3.97 -26.72 5.78
N GLU A 26 -4.53 -26.02 4.80
CA GLU A 26 -4.09 -26.01 3.42
C GLU A 26 -3.13 -24.86 3.14
N TYR A 27 -2.33 -24.99 2.07
CA TYR A 27 -1.41 -23.92 1.69
C TYR A 27 -2.18 -22.69 1.16
N VAL A 28 -1.96 -21.56 1.82
CA VAL A 28 -2.74 -20.34 1.64
C VAL A 28 -2.68 -19.73 0.22
N TYR A 29 -1.57 -19.87 -0.50
CA TYR A 29 -1.41 -19.32 -1.84
C TYR A 29 -1.94 -20.23 -2.95
N PHE A 30 -2.49 -21.39 -2.61
CA PHE A 30 -3.30 -22.22 -3.53
C PHE A 30 -4.79 -21.87 -3.47
N ALA A 31 -5.20 -21.02 -2.54
CA ALA A 31 -6.56 -20.54 -2.47
C ALA A 31 -6.98 -19.85 -3.78
N LEU A 32 -8.25 -19.92 -4.12
CA LEU A 32 -8.82 -19.26 -5.27
C LEU A 32 -9.94 -18.30 -4.85
N SER A 33 -9.90 -17.09 -5.36
CA SER A 33 -11.01 -16.16 -5.22
C SER A 33 -12.23 -16.61 -6.04
N HIS A 34 -13.38 -15.95 -5.87
CA HIS A 34 -14.57 -16.21 -6.70
C HIS A 34 -14.35 -15.94 -8.20
N MET A 35 -13.29 -15.20 -8.55
CA MET A 35 -12.86 -14.96 -9.93
C MET A 35 -11.74 -15.91 -10.39
N ASN A 36 -11.45 -16.96 -9.63
CA ASN A 36 -10.37 -17.93 -9.88
C ASN A 36 -8.97 -17.30 -9.92
N ASN A 37 -8.73 -16.22 -9.18
CA ASN A 37 -7.42 -15.64 -9.03
C ASN A 37 -6.74 -16.11 -7.74
N TYR A 38 -5.43 -16.31 -7.81
CA TYR A 38 -4.61 -16.64 -6.64
C TYR A 38 -4.35 -15.40 -5.76
N PRO A 39 -4.09 -15.58 -4.45
CA PRO A 39 -3.78 -14.50 -3.52
C PRO A 39 -2.47 -13.77 -3.88
N GLY A 40 -2.55 -12.59 -4.49
CA GLY A 40 -1.38 -11.81 -4.92
C GLY A 40 -0.69 -10.96 -3.83
N PRO A 41 -1.39 -10.41 -2.83
CA PRO A 41 -0.75 -9.64 -1.75
C PRO A 41 0.23 -10.45 -0.90
N MET A 42 1.13 -9.72 -0.20
CA MET A 42 2.09 -10.29 0.74
C MET A 42 1.42 -10.65 2.08
N PRO A 43 2.03 -11.50 2.95
CA PRO A 43 1.38 -12.06 4.14
C PRO A 43 0.77 -11.03 5.10
N PHE A 44 1.46 -9.93 5.39
CA PHE A 44 0.97 -8.97 6.38
C PHE A 44 -0.33 -8.25 5.94
N TYR A 45 -0.58 -8.19 4.64
CA TYR A 45 -1.87 -7.72 4.10
C TYR A 45 -3.06 -8.53 4.65
N TYR A 46 -2.91 -9.85 4.72
CA TYR A 46 -3.93 -10.76 5.23
C TYR A 46 -4.01 -10.69 6.76
N VAL A 47 -2.86 -10.61 7.45
CA VAL A 47 -2.82 -10.48 8.91
C VAL A 47 -3.59 -9.25 9.39
N VAL A 48 -3.41 -8.11 8.73
CA VAL A 48 -4.17 -6.88 9.04
C VAL A 48 -5.67 -7.04 8.80
N ALA A 49 -6.07 -7.86 7.84
CA ALA A 49 -7.48 -8.12 7.53
C ALA A 49 -8.12 -9.19 8.42
N LEU A 50 -7.34 -10.01 9.13
CA LEU A 50 -7.83 -11.14 9.94
C LEU A 50 -8.93 -10.75 10.94
N PRO A 51 -8.81 -9.68 11.74
CA PRO A 51 -9.89 -9.33 12.69
C PRO A 51 -11.23 -9.10 11.99
N PHE A 52 -11.22 -8.54 10.78
CA PHE A 52 -12.41 -8.21 10.00
C PHE A 52 -12.96 -9.42 9.24
N TYR A 53 -12.07 -10.35 8.84
CA TYR A 53 -12.48 -11.66 8.37
C TYR A 53 -13.25 -12.42 9.47
N LEU A 54 -12.73 -12.45 10.70
CA LEU A 54 -13.38 -13.10 11.84
C LEU A 54 -14.71 -12.44 12.24
N LEU A 55 -14.85 -11.11 12.01
CA LEU A 55 -16.09 -10.37 12.19
C LEU A 55 -17.09 -10.56 11.03
N GLY A 56 -16.68 -11.22 9.95
CA GLY A 56 -17.52 -11.47 8.77
C GLY A 56 -17.76 -10.25 7.87
N GLU A 57 -17.05 -9.11 8.08
CA GLU A 57 -17.24 -7.92 7.26
C GLU A 57 -15.93 -7.13 7.07
N LEU A 58 -15.27 -7.37 5.93
CA LEU A 58 -14.01 -6.73 5.55
C LEU A 58 -14.16 -5.24 5.18
N GLY A 59 -15.36 -4.79 4.83
CA GLY A 59 -15.64 -3.40 4.48
C GLY A 59 -15.34 -2.40 5.60
N TYR A 60 -15.30 -2.85 6.85
CA TYR A 60 -14.87 -2.00 7.97
C TYR A 60 -13.44 -1.49 7.84
N LEU A 61 -12.55 -2.20 7.14
CA LEU A 61 -11.17 -1.76 6.92
C LEU A 61 -11.10 -0.43 6.14
N SER A 62 -11.96 -0.26 5.13
CA SER A 62 -12.01 0.99 4.37
C SER A 62 -12.42 2.16 5.26
N ILE A 63 -13.45 1.97 6.10
CA ILE A 63 -13.95 2.98 7.04
C ILE A 63 -12.87 3.34 8.07
N ILE A 64 -12.22 2.33 8.64
CA ILE A 64 -11.13 2.51 9.60
C ILE A 64 -9.96 3.25 8.93
N GLY A 65 -9.66 2.96 7.67
CA GLY A 65 -8.66 3.69 6.89
C GLY A 65 -8.93 5.19 6.85
N LEU A 66 -10.18 5.58 6.60
CA LEU A 66 -10.59 6.99 6.64
C LEU A 66 -10.44 7.59 8.05
N LEU A 67 -10.91 6.88 9.08
CA LEU A 67 -10.79 7.35 10.46
C LEU A 67 -9.33 7.53 10.88
N VAL A 68 -8.47 6.59 10.55
CA VAL A 68 -7.02 6.65 10.82
C VAL A 68 -6.37 7.82 10.11
N PHE A 69 -6.76 8.12 8.85
CA PHE A 69 -6.29 9.30 8.13
C PHE A 69 -6.73 10.60 8.84
N ILE A 70 -7.97 10.70 9.27
CA ILE A 70 -8.47 11.89 10.01
C ILE A 70 -7.78 12.03 11.37
N ILE A 71 -7.54 10.92 12.08
CA ILE A 71 -6.76 10.93 13.33
C ILE A 71 -5.33 11.43 13.08
N LEU A 72 -4.69 11.03 11.98
CA LEU A 72 -3.38 11.59 11.60
C LEU A 72 -3.44 13.10 11.45
N LEU A 73 -4.47 13.65 10.79
CA LEU A 73 -4.66 15.11 10.66
C LEU A 73 -4.82 15.80 12.02
N LYS A 74 -5.56 15.16 12.94
CA LYS A 74 -5.72 15.67 14.32
C LYS A 74 -4.37 15.67 15.07
N VAL A 75 -3.61 14.58 15.00
CA VAL A 75 -2.27 14.47 15.62
C VAL A 75 -1.30 15.53 15.06
N LEU A 76 -1.46 15.90 13.80
CA LEU A 76 -0.71 16.96 13.12
C LEU A 76 -1.27 18.35 13.41
N ARG A 77 -2.20 18.48 14.35
CA ARG A 77 -2.82 19.75 14.79
C ARG A 77 -3.44 20.55 13.64
N LYS A 78 -4.09 19.85 12.68
CA LYS A 78 -4.91 20.53 11.65
C LYS A 78 -6.22 20.98 12.26
N SER A 79 -6.77 22.12 11.78
CA SER A 79 -8.04 22.66 12.28
C SER A 79 -9.19 21.68 12.08
N LEU A 80 -10.22 21.75 12.92
CA LEU A 80 -11.42 20.92 12.80
C LEU A 80 -12.08 21.10 11.43
N SER A 81 -12.18 22.34 10.94
CA SER A 81 -12.71 22.64 9.60
C SER A 81 -11.93 21.91 8.50
N THR A 82 -10.60 21.87 8.60
CA THR A 82 -9.75 21.11 7.66
C THR A 82 -10.03 19.60 7.76
N GLN A 83 -10.11 19.05 8.97
CA GLN A 83 -10.41 17.63 9.18
C GLN A 83 -11.77 17.27 8.58
N THR A 84 -12.81 18.08 8.85
CA THR A 84 -14.16 17.89 8.32
C THR A 84 -14.19 17.97 6.79
N ALA A 85 -13.52 18.96 6.20
CA ALA A 85 -13.47 19.12 4.75
C ALA A 85 -12.86 17.89 4.08
N TYR A 86 -11.72 17.38 4.58
CA TYR A 86 -11.08 16.18 4.02
C TYR A 86 -11.88 14.91 4.29
N PHE A 87 -12.54 14.81 5.45
CA PHE A 87 -13.47 13.71 5.70
C PHE A 87 -14.57 13.68 4.62
N ILE A 88 -15.22 14.82 4.35
CA ILE A 88 -16.27 14.92 3.34
C ILE A 88 -15.73 14.59 1.96
N ILE A 89 -14.61 15.20 1.53
CA ILE A 89 -14.01 14.97 0.21
C ILE A 89 -13.69 13.49 -0.01
N ILE A 90 -13.11 12.82 0.98
CA ILE A 90 -12.76 11.41 0.84
C ILE A 90 -14.01 10.55 0.90
N ALA A 91 -14.89 10.76 1.89
CA ALA A 91 -16.09 9.94 2.09
C ALA A 91 -17.08 10.01 0.92
N THR A 92 -17.10 11.13 0.18
CA THR A 92 -17.96 11.31 -1.01
C THR A 92 -17.23 10.96 -2.32
N SER A 93 -15.94 10.65 -2.27
CA SER A 93 -15.18 10.26 -3.47
C SER A 93 -15.71 8.94 -4.04
N PRO A 94 -15.99 8.86 -5.36
CA PRO A 94 -16.40 7.61 -5.99
C PRO A 94 -15.41 6.46 -5.77
N PHE A 95 -14.12 6.75 -5.76
CA PHE A 95 -13.08 5.75 -5.51
C PHE A 95 -13.16 5.18 -4.08
N PHE A 96 -13.44 6.03 -3.08
CA PHE A 96 -13.57 5.56 -1.70
C PHE A 96 -14.89 4.82 -1.46
N LEU A 97 -15.98 5.27 -2.06
CA LEU A 97 -17.25 4.55 -2.04
C LEU A 97 -17.10 3.16 -2.67
N TRP A 98 -16.36 3.07 -3.78
CA TRP A 98 -16.01 1.78 -4.39
C TRP A 98 -15.16 0.90 -3.47
N GLU A 99 -14.19 1.46 -2.75
CA GLU A 99 -13.40 0.73 -1.74
C GLU A 99 -14.30 0.03 -0.70
N ILE A 100 -15.34 0.74 -0.22
CA ILE A 100 -16.29 0.18 0.74
C ILE A 100 -17.11 -0.94 0.10
N VAL A 101 -17.63 -0.73 -1.13
CA VAL A 101 -18.43 -1.72 -1.85
C VAL A 101 -17.61 -2.97 -2.16
N ALA A 102 -16.39 -2.79 -2.65
CA ALA A 102 -15.44 -3.87 -2.97
C ALA A 102 -14.80 -4.50 -1.73
N ARG A 103 -15.10 -4.00 -0.53
CA ARG A 103 -14.50 -4.42 0.76
C ARG A 103 -12.97 -4.41 0.70
N SER A 104 -12.44 -3.39 0.10
CA SER A 104 -11.00 -3.22 -0.11
C SER A 104 -10.31 -2.63 1.13
N ASN A 105 -9.01 -2.85 1.26
CA ASN A 105 -8.19 -2.27 2.31
C ASN A 105 -7.02 -1.43 1.75
N ILE A 106 -7.07 -1.02 0.48
CA ILE A 106 -5.96 -0.33 -0.18
C ILE A 106 -5.74 1.06 0.42
N PHE A 107 -6.82 1.83 0.61
CA PHE A 107 -6.74 3.15 1.23
C PHE A 107 -6.18 3.06 2.67
N PHE A 108 -6.63 2.06 3.43
CA PHE A 108 -6.12 1.80 4.78
C PHE A 108 -4.61 1.53 4.77
N ASN A 109 -4.15 0.56 3.96
CA ASN A 109 -2.74 0.22 3.87
C ASN A 109 -1.89 1.41 3.42
N SER A 110 -2.34 2.15 2.40
CA SER A 110 -1.65 3.35 1.93
C SER A 110 -1.54 4.44 3.01
N THR A 111 -2.58 4.58 3.84
CA THR A 111 -2.58 5.49 4.99
C THR A 111 -1.57 5.04 6.05
N LEU A 112 -1.45 3.73 6.31
CA LEU A 112 -0.42 3.20 7.23
C LEU A 112 0.99 3.48 6.73
N ILE A 113 1.24 3.33 5.42
CA ILE A 113 2.53 3.70 4.81
C ILE A 113 2.82 5.19 5.02
N LEU A 114 1.85 6.06 4.75
CA LEU A 114 1.99 7.49 5.00
C LEU A 114 2.34 7.78 6.47
N ILE A 115 1.62 7.15 7.41
CA ILE A 115 1.88 7.31 8.86
C ILE A 115 3.29 6.84 9.20
N SER A 116 3.76 5.72 8.67
CA SER A 116 5.09 5.21 8.93
C SER A 116 6.19 6.17 8.45
N ILE A 117 5.98 6.85 7.33
CA ILE A 117 6.90 7.87 6.83
C ILE A 117 6.90 9.11 7.73
N VAL A 118 5.72 9.56 8.18
CA VAL A 118 5.62 10.64 9.16
C VAL A 118 6.32 10.26 10.47
N TYR A 119 6.14 9.03 10.93
CA TYR A 119 6.82 8.48 12.11
C TYR A 119 8.34 8.43 11.92
N PHE A 120 8.81 7.92 10.77
CA PHE A 120 10.22 7.87 10.42
C PHE A 120 10.87 9.25 10.55
N PHE A 121 10.33 10.30 9.93
CA PHE A 121 10.87 11.65 10.03
C PHE A 121 10.82 12.27 11.43
N LYS A 122 9.94 11.79 12.31
CA LYS A 122 9.89 12.23 13.71
C LYS A 122 10.89 11.52 14.61
N THR A 123 11.25 10.28 14.27
CA THR A 123 12.00 9.40 15.18
C THR A 123 13.43 9.13 14.74
N ILE A 124 13.77 9.49 13.49
CA ILE A 124 15.10 9.20 12.95
C ILE A 124 16.21 9.95 13.71
N GLU A 125 15.96 11.17 14.15
CA GLU A 125 16.89 11.96 14.96
C GLU A 125 17.18 11.29 16.32
N ASN A 126 16.18 10.63 16.89
CA ASN A 126 16.27 9.87 18.13
C ASN A 126 16.86 8.46 17.95
N LYS A 127 17.37 8.14 16.76
CA LYS A 127 17.96 6.84 16.40
C LYS A 127 17.08 5.64 16.73
N ASN A 128 15.76 5.78 16.58
CA ASN A 128 14.82 4.68 16.80
C ASN A 128 14.82 3.70 15.61
N LEU A 129 16.01 3.11 15.34
CA LEU A 129 16.26 2.30 14.15
C LEU A 129 15.46 1.00 14.17
N PHE A 130 15.35 0.37 15.34
CA PHE A 130 14.70 -0.92 15.51
C PHE A 130 13.21 -0.86 15.11
N TRP A 131 12.44 0.06 15.71
CA TRP A 131 11.02 0.18 15.40
C TRP A 131 10.76 0.67 13.98
N ASN A 132 11.61 1.56 13.45
CA ASN A 132 11.51 1.95 12.04
C ASN A 132 11.70 0.73 11.12
N GLY A 133 12.69 -0.14 11.39
CA GLY A 133 12.93 -1.35 10.62
C GLY A 133 11.74 -2.32 10.68
N ILE A 134 11.19 -2.58 11.88
CA ILE A 134 10.02 -3.45 12.05
C ILE A 134 8.82 -2.90 11.29
N ILE A 135 8.45 -1.64 11.49
CA ILE A 135 7.29 -1.03 10.85
C ILE A 135 7.42 -1.08 9.33
N ILE A 136 8.59 -0.73 8.80
CA ILE A 136 8.84 -0.78 7.35
C ILE A 136 8.73 -2.21 6.83
N GLY A 137 9.33 -3.19 7.51
CA GLY A 137 9.28 -4.60 7.10
C GLY A 137 7.86 -5.15 7.08
N LEU A 138 7.07 -4.90 8.12
CA LEU A 138 5.66 -5.28 8.17
C LEU A 138 4.87 -4.65 7.02
N LEU A 139 5.02 -3.34 6.80
CA LEU A 139 4.23 -2.63 5.80
C LEU A 139 4.66 -2.96 4.36
N LEU A 140 5.94 -3.24 4.10
CA LEU A 140 6.39 -3.81 2.82
C LEU A 140 5.76 -5.18 2.57
N SER A 141 5.50 -5.96 3.62
CA SER A 141 4.77 -7.22 3.54
C SER A 141 3.25 -7.05 3.39
N THR A 142 2.78 -5.89 2.97
CA THR A 142 1.41 -5.72 2.47
C THR A 142 1.37 -5.76 0.95
N ARG A 143 2.17 -4.93 0.29
CA ARG A 143 2.31 -4.88 -1.18
C ARG A 143 3.69 -4.38 -1.56
N ASN A 144 4.33 -5.01 -2.54
CA ASN A 144 5.67 -4.64 -3.01
C ASN A 144 5.75 -3.22 -3.59
N VAL A 145 4.67 -2.69 -4.16
CA VAL A 145 4.61 -1.32 -4.71
C VAL A 145 4.95 -0.25 -3.68
N TYR A 146 4.76 -0.53 -2.40
CA TYR A 146 5.13 0.39 -1.32
C TYR A 146 6.65 0.48 -1.07
N ALA A 147 7.47 -0.30 -1.76
CA ALA A 147 8.91 -0.06 -1.81
C ALA A 147 9.21 1.33 -2.40
N ILE A 148 8.40 1.83 -3.35
CA ILE A 148 8.56 3.14 -4.00
C ILE A 148 8.65 4.29 -2.98
N PRO A 149 7.65 4.54 -2.12
CA PRO A 149 7.74 5.59 -1.10
C PRO A 149 8.94 5.45 -0.19
N TYR A 150 9.29 4.23 0.22
CA TYR A 150 10.44 4.01 1.11
C TYR A 150 11.78 4.29 0.43
N VAL A 151 11.95 3.92 -0.84
CA VAL A 151 13.15 4.30 -1.62
C VAL A 151 13.29 5.82 -1.64
N ILE A 152 12.22 6.57 -1.92
CA ILE A 152 12.24 8.04 -1.95
C ILE A 152 12.62 8.61 -0.57
N VAL A 153 12.03 8.08 0.50
CA VAL A 153 12.32 8.50 1.89
C VAL A 153 13.80 8.31 2.23
N PHE A 154 14.35 7.11 1.95
CA PHE A 154 15.75 6.81 2.29
C PHE A 154 16.72 7.62 1.45
N LEU A 155 16.47 7.78 0.15
CA LEU A 155 17.30 8.61 -0.71
C LEU A 155 17.32 10.07 -0.25
N PHE A 156 16.15 10.62 0.10
CA PHE A 156 16.05 11.96 0.65
C PHE A 156 16.80 12.09 2.00
N ALA A 157 16.58 11.16 2.93
CA ALA A 157 17.21 11.21 4.24
C ALA A 157 18.75 11.06 4.17
N LEU A 158 19.26 10.22 3.26
CA LEU A 158 20.71 10.09 2.99
C LEU A 158 21.29 11.36 2.39
N LYS A 159 20.61 11.92 1.37
CA LYS A 159 21.04 13.17 0.71
C LYS A 159 21.16 14.34 1.67
N ASN A 160 20.21 14.48 2.59
CA ASN A 160 20.20 15.55 3.58
C ASN A 160 20.99 15.22 4.86
N ARG A 161 21.62 14.06 4.92
CA ARG A 161 22.36 13.59 6.10
C ARG A 161 21.49 13.45 7.37
N ASP A 162 20.17 13.31 7.20
CA ASP A 162 19.24 13.02 8.31
C ASP A 162 19.55 11.62 8.91
N ILE A 163 20.13 10.72 8.12
CA ILE A 163 20.56 9.38 8.51
C ILE A 163 21.91 9.04 7.90
N SER A 164 22.73 8.26 8.62
CA SER A 164 23.97 7.70 8.10
C SER A 164 23.73 6.44 7.26
N ILE A 165 24.65 6.12 6.35
CA ILE A 165 24.61 4.87 5.58
C ILE A 165 24.55 3.65 6.51
N LYS A 166 25.33 3.64 7.60
CA LYS A 166 25.32 2.57 8.60
C LYS A 166 23.91 2.36 9.20
N ASN A 167 23.26 3.43 9.61
CA ASN A 167 21.92 3.35 10.20
C ASN A 167 20.86 2.93 9.15
N THR A 168 21.00 3.37 7.90
CA THR A 168 20.16 2.92 6.80
C THR A 168 20.28 1.41 6.58
N ILE A 169 21.51 0.88 6.59
CA ILE A 169 21.75 -0.57 6.47
C ILE A 169 21.11 -1.33 7.65
N ILE A 170 21.25 -0.82 8.87
CA ILE A 170 20.65 -1.45 10.06
C ILE A 170 19.11 -1.51 9.91
N ILE A 171 18.47 -0.39 9.56
CA ILE A 171 17.02 -0.38 9.31
C ILE A 171 16.65 -1.36 8.20
N GLY A 172 17.43 -1.38 7.10
CA GLY A 172 17.21 -2.29 5.98
C GLY A 172 17.28 -3.75 6.39
N ILE A 173 18.29 -4.16 7.15
CA ILE A 173 18.42 -5.53 7.66
C ILE A 173 17.22 -5.91 8.53
N ILE A 174 16.85 -5.05 9.50
CA ILE A 174 15.70 -5.31 10.36
C ILE A 174 14.41 -5.40 9.53
N ALA A 175 14.23 -4.51 8.55
CA ALA A 175 13.06 -4.54 7.67
C ALA A 175 12.99 -5.84 6.85
N VAL A 176 14.10 -6.30 6.28
CA VAL A 176 14.16 -7.56 5.53
C VAL A 176 13.87 -8.75 6.45
N LEU A 177 14.48 -8.81 7.63
CA LEU A 177 14.23 -9.89 8.59
C LEU A 177 12.76 -9.92 9.03
N THR A 178 12.18 -8.75 9.32
CA THR A 178 10.76 -8.63 9.67
C THR A 178 9.86 -9.03 8.49
N PHE A 179 10.16 -8.58 7.29
CA PHE A 179 9.45 -8.97 6.07
C PHE A 179 9.45 -10.49 5.89
N VAL A 180 10.61 -11.12 5.95
CA VAL A 180 10.74 -12.59 5.85
C VAL A 180 9.98 -13.30 6.98
N ALA A 181 10.06 -12.79 8.21
CA ALA A 181 9.36 -13.35 9.35
C ALA A 181 7.82 -13.39 9.16
N THR A 182 7.24 -12.46 8.38
CA THR A 182 5.79 -12.48 8.10
C THR A 182 5.35 -13.69 7.28
N PHE A 183 6.25 -14.34 6.54
CA PHE A 183 5.96 -15.55 5.76
C PHE A 183 5.95 -16.81 6.62
N LEU A 184 6.69 -16.83 7.74
CA LEU A 184 6.90 -18.05 8.53
C LEU A 184 5.60 -18.77 8.92
N PRO A 185 4.54 -18.10 9.41
CA PRO A 185 3.30 -18.77 9.80
C PRO A 185 2.60 -19.53 8.65
N PHE A 186 2.89 -19.14 7.41
CA PHE A 186 2.22 -19.66 6.21
C PHE A 186 3.10 -20.63 5.39
N VAL A 187 4.40 -20.64 5.66
CA VAL A 187 5.38 -21.47 4.93
C VAL A 187 5.82 -22.68 5.75
N ILE A 188 5.75 -22.59 7.09
CA ILE A 188 6.08 -23.73 7.95
C ILE A 188 5.12 -24.88 7.65
N GLY A 189 5.65 -26.04 7.25
CA GLY A 189 4.88 -27.21 6.79
C GLY A 189 4.51 -27.21 5.30
N HIS A 190 4.69 -26.09 4.58
CA HIS A 190 4.33 -25.92 3.17
C HIS A 190 5.49 -25.38 2.31
N PHE A 191 6.73 -25.69 2.67
CA PHE A 191 7.89 -25.13 1.99
C PHE A 191 7.96 -25.49 0.49
N GLU A 192 7.65 -26.73 0.13
CA GLU A 192 7.62 -27.16 -1.27
C GLU A 192 6.53 -26.46 -2.07
N ASP A 193 5.37 -26.22 -1.45
CA ASP A 193 4.27 -25.50 -2.08
C ASP A 193 4.60 -24.02 -2.26
N PHE A 194 5.32 -23.41 -1.29
CA PHE A 194 5.83 -22.05 -1.41
C PHE A 194 6.79 -21.88 -2.59
N LEU A 195 7.64 -22.87 -2.87
CA LEU A 195 8.52 -22.83 -4.04
C LEU A 195 7.75 -22.89 -5.36
N LYS A 196 6.60 -23.59 -5.39
CA LYS A 196 5.75 -23.70 -6.59
C LYS A 196 4.87 -22.47 -6.81
N MET A 197 4.30 -21.93 -5.71
CA MET A 197 3.36 -20.82 -5.75
C MET A 197 3.59 -19.88 -4.55
N ASN A 198 3.90 -18.65 -4.82
CA ASN A 198 4.11 -17.61 -3.81
C ASN A 198 3.71 -16.23 -4.39
N PRO A 199 3.54 -15.21 -3.55
CA PRO A 199 3.06 -13.92 -4.03
C PRO A 199 3.99 -13.24 -5.05
N PHE A 200 5.28 -13.56 -5.07
CA PHE A 200 6.20 -13.02 -6.07
C PHE A 200 5.93 -13.61 -7.46
N ILE A 201 5.74 -14.94 -7.53
CA ILE A 201 5.36 -15.65 -8.77
C ILE A 201 4.00 -15.15 -9.24
N ILE A 202 3.01 -15.06 -8.35
CA ILE A 202 1.65 -14.62 -8.68
C ILE A 202 1.69 -13.20 -9.26
N GLN A 203 2.38 -12.27 -8.62
CA GLN A 203 2.43 -10.88 -9.08
C GLN A 203 3.17 -10.74 -10.42
N SER A 204 4.25 -11.47 -10.65
CA SER A 204 5.00 -11.42 -11.90
C SER A 204 4.26 -12.09 -13.07
N SER A 205 3.41 -13.11 -12.79
CA SER A 205 2.70 -13.85 -13.82
C SER A 205 1.38 -13.20 -14.23
N TYR A 206 0.68 -12.52 -13.30
CA TYR A 206 -0.70 -12.08 -13.52
C TYR A 206 -0.89 -10.57 -13.59
N LEU A 207 0.02 -9.77 -13.02
CA LEU A 207 -0.17 -8.32 -12.95
C LEU A 207 0.60 -7.58 -14.02
N MET A 208 1.91 -7.64 -13.98
CA MET A 208 2.79 -6.91 -14.89
C MET A 208 4.12 -7.64 -14.99
N PRO A 209 4.75 -7.72 -16.17
CA PRO A 209 6.08 -8.30 -16.31
C PRO A 209 7.05 -7.70 -15.30
N PHE A 210 7.95 -8.54 -14.77
CA PHE A 210 8.89 -8.14 -13.71
C PHE A 210 9.74 -6.93 -14.12
N GLU A 211 10.12 -6.83 -15.39
CA GLU A 211 10.93 -5.76 -15.96
C GLU A 211 10.26 -4.38 -15.79
N TYR A 212 8.94 -4.30 -15.95
CA TYR A 212 8.17 -3.07 -15.77
C TYR A 212 8.06 -2.70 -14.28
N SER A 213 7.80 -3.70 -13.43
CA SER A 213 7.76 -3.49 -11.97
C SER A 213 9.10 -2.99 -11.45
N PHE A 214 10.20 -3.58 -11.93
CA PHE A 214 11.57 -3.16 -11.62
C PHE A 214 11.86 -1.76 -12.17
N GLY A 215 11.43 -1.46 -13.41
CA GLY A 215 11.53 -0.14 -13.99
C GLY A 215 10.84 0.96 -13.16
N CYS A 216 9.68 0.67 -12.58
CA CYS A 216 8.97 1.59 -11.68
C CYS A 216 9.74 1.83 -10.37
N ILE A 217 10.42 0.82 -9.84
CA ILE A 217 11.31 1.00 -8.69
C ILE A 217 12.52 1.85 -9.09
N ILE A 218 13.16 1.60 -10.25
CA ILE A 218 14.26 2.42 -10.78
C ILE A 218 13.80 3.87 -10.94
N LEU A 219 12.58 4.12 -11.44
CA LEU A 219 12.02 5.46 -11.55
C LEU A 219 12.02 6.20 -10.21
N SER A 220 11.81 5.48 -9.09
CA SER A 220 11.86 6.08 -7.75
C SER A 220 13.25 6.61 -7.37
N PHE A 221 14.35 6.07 -7.94
CA PHE A 221 15.70 6.57 -7.71
C PHE A 221 15.93 7.95 -8.35
N LEU A 222 15.19 8.29 -9.41
CA LEU A 222 15.26 9.63 -10.01
C LEU A 222 14.79 10.72 -9.04
N SER A 223 14.01 10.35 -8.01
CA SER A 223 13.60 11.24 -6.93
C SER A 223 14.80 11.87 -6.20
N PHE A 224 15.96 11.20 -6.17
CA PHE A 224 17.19 11.75 -5.59
C PHE A 224 17.56 13.13 -6.14
N PHE A 225 17.32 13.36 -7.42
CA PHE A 225 17.67 14.62 -8.08
C PHE A 225 16.63 15.71 -7.87
N VAL A 226 15.35 15.36 -7.75
CA VAL A 226 14.22 16.32 -7.77
C VAL A 226 13.66 16.64 -6.38
N VAL A 227 13.77 15.72 -5.41
CA VAL A 227 13.28 15.93 -4.04
C VAL A 227 14.22 16.86 -3.29
N LYS A 228 13.69 18.00 -2.81
CA LYS A 228 14.44 19.06 -2.11
C LYS A 228 14.10 19.18 -0.64
N ASN A 229 12.89 18.82 -0.26
CA ASN A 229 12.39 18.96 1.12
C ASN A 229 11.46 17.80 1.49
N ARG A 230 11.13 17.68 2.80
CA ARG A 230 10.28 16.58 3.32
C ARG A 230 8.87 16.56 2.69
N LEU A 231 8.34 17.70 2.22
CA LEU A 231 7.03 17.72 1.56
C LEU A 231 7.11 17.12 0.16
N ASP A 232 8.21 17.34 -0.55
CA ASP A 232 8.43 16.75 -1.87
C ASP A 232 8.44 15.21 -1.80
N VAL A 233 8.88 14.62 -0.68
CA VAL A 233 8.84 13.17 -0.48
C VAL A 233 7.42 12.63 -0.66
N TYR A 234 6.43 13.29 -0.04
CA TYR A 234 5.02 12.87 -0.16
C TYR A 234 4.49 13.10 -1.58
N PHE A 235 4.82 14.23 -2.18
CA PHE A 235 4.41 14.55 -3.55
C PHE A 235 4.96 13.52 -4.55
N TYR A 236 6.26 13.29 -4.56
CA TYR A 236 6.87 12.35 -5.50
C TYR A 236 6.51 10.90 -5.20
N SER A 237 6.26 10.53 -3.94
CA SER A 237 5.66 9.22 -3.62
C SER A 237 4.30 9.06 -4.29
N ALA A 238 3.44 10.07 -4.19
CA ALA A 238 2.13 10.04 -4.85
C ALA A 238 2.25 9.99 -6.37
N VAL A 239 3.12 10.82 -6.96
CA VAL A 239 3.31 10.90 -8.42
C VAL A 239 3.85 9.59 -8.99
N ILE A 240 4.86 8.98 -8.36
CA ILE A 240 5.46 7.75 -8.88
C ILE A 240 4.51 6.57 -8.69
N LEU A 241 3.78 6.49 -7.57
CA LEU A 241 2.69 5.51 -7.40
C LEU A 241 1.61 5.68 -8.48
N PHE A 242 1.19 6.92 -8.76
CA PHE A 242 0.23 7.22 -9.82
C PHE A 242 0.74 6.76 -11.19
N ILE A 243 2.00 7.10 -11.54
CA ILE A 243 2.62 6.69 -12.80
C ILE A 243 2.67 5.16 -12.91
N THR A 244 3.04 4.46 -11.83
CA THR A 244 3.10 3.00 -11.80
C THR A 244 1.74 2.37 -12.16
N ILE A 245 0.66 2.90 -11.57
CA ILE A 245 -0.70 2.40 -11.83
C ILE A 245 -1.15 2.78 -13.25
N ALA A 246 -0.84 4.00 -13.69
CA ALA A 246 -1.17 4.44 -15.04
C ALA A 246 -0.45 3.60 -16.11
N LEU A 247 0.81 3.26 -15.89
CA LEU A 247 1.56 2.37 -16.79
C LEU A 247 0.95 0.96 -16.83
N HIS A 248 0.53 0.42 -15.68
CA HIS A 248 -0.19 -0.85 -15.63
C HIS A 248 -1.49 -0.77 -16.43
N PHE A 249 -2.28 0.30 -16.26
CA PHE A 249 -3.51 0.51 -17.03
C PHE A 249 -3.25 0.58 -18.54
N VAL A 250 -2.21 1.32 -18.96
CA VAL A 250 -1.81 1.41 -20.37
C VAL A 250 -1.39 0.03 -20.91
N TRP A 251 -0.57 -0.70 -20.13
CA TRP A 251 -0.16 -2.05 -20.49
C TRP A 251 -1.35 -2.99 -20.71
N MET A 252 -2.28 -3.05 -19.75
CA MET A 252 -3.48 -3.88 -19.87
C MET A 252 -4.38 -3.45 -21.04
N SER A 253 -4.43 -2.14 -21.32
CA SER A 253 -5.18 -1.62 -22.47
C SER A 253 -4.58 -2.04 -23.81
N ILE A 254 -3.26 -2.13 -23.90
CA ILE A 254 -2.55 -2.63 -25.08
C ILE A 254 -2.79 -4.13 -25.26
N GLN A 255 -2.74 -4.92 -24.17
CA GLN A 255 -2.88 -6.38 -24.23
C GLN A 255 -4.30 -6.84 -24.51
N HIS A 256 -5.31 -6.17 -23.96
CA HIS A 256 -6.70 -6.64 -23.94
C HIS A 256 -7.67 -5.68 -24.67
N GLY A 257 -7.19 -4.52 -25.10
CA GLY A 257 -8.02 -3.45 -25.63
C GLY A 257 -8.59 -2.54 -24.54
N MET A 258 -8.80 -1.26 -24.89
CA MET A 258 -9.25 -0.22 -23.96
C MET A 258 -10.59 -0.54 -23.29
N TYR A 259 -11.53 -1.11 -24.03
CA TYR A 259 -12.84 -1.50 -23.50
C TYR A 259 -12.72 -2.58 -22.42
N ALA A 260 -11.96 -3.63 -22.70
CA ALA A 260 -11.75 -4.72 -21.74
C ALA A 260 -10.96 -4.27 -20.50
N ALA A 261 -9.96 -3.41 -20.68
CA ALA A 261 -9.20 -2.86 -19.57
C ALA A 261 -10.08 -2.03 -18.63
N PHE A 262 -10.96 -1.18 -19.18
CA PHE A 262 -11.74 -0.24 -18.37
C PHE A 262 -13.06 -0.86 -17.85
N PHE A 263 -13.85 -1.48 -18.73
CA PHE A 263 -15.20 -1.94 -18.38
C PHE A 263 -15.26 -3.39 -17.90
N ASN A 264 -14.33 -4.26 -18.34
CA ASN A 264 -14.28 -5.65 -17.91
C ASN A 264 -13.25 -5.89 -16.79
N SER A 265 -12.82 -4.81 -16.12
CA SER A 265 -11.92 -4.84 -14.95
C SER A 265 -10.59 -5.59 -15.18
N LYS A 266 -10.11 -5.66 -16.45
CA LYS A 266 -8.76 -6.21 -16.72
C LYS A 266 -7.65 -5.33 -16.13
N ALA A 267 -7.89 -4.00 -16.05
CA ALA A 267 -7.08 -3.08 -15.27
C ALA A 267 -7.97 -2.37 -14.25
N GLU A 268 -7.75 -2.61 -12.99
CA GLU A 268 -8.59 -2.05 -11.95
C GLU A 268 -8.19 -0.61 -11.62
N ILE A 269 -8.92 0.36 -12.16
CA ILE A 269 -8.66 1.80 -11.99
C ILE A 269 -8.75 2.27 -10.53
N SER A 270 -9.45 1.55 -9.66
CA SER A 270 -9.55 1.90 -8.24
C SER A 270 -8.20 1.79 -7.51
N TYR A 271 -7.18 1.16 -8.09
CA TYR A 271 -5.82 1.20 -7.56
C TYR A 271 -5.24 2.63 -7.50
N PHE A 272 -5.77 3.61 -8.24
CA PHE A 272 -5.36 5.01 -8.08
C PHE A 272 -5.58 5.54 -6.66
N ILE A 273 -6.40 4.88 -5.84
CA ILE A 273 -6.54 5.23 -4.42
C ILE A 273 -5.23 5.03 -3.62
N LEU A 274 -4.27 4.25 -4.12
CA LEU A 274 -2.95 4.05 -3.50
C LEU A 274 -2.19 5.37 -3.30
N CYS A 275 -2.27 6.29 -4.26
CA CYS A 275 -1.57 7.58 -4.18
C CYS A 275 -2.34 8.65 -3.39
N THR A 276 -3.64 8.45 -3.16
CA THR A 276 -4.55 9.46 -2.60
C THR A 276 -4.14 9.98 -1.22
N PRO A 277 -3.77 9.15 -0.20
CA PRO A 277 -3.35 9.66 1.11
C PRO A 277 -2.13 10.57 1.02
N PHE A 278 -1.17 10.27 0.13
CA PHE A 278 0.04 11.06 -0.07
C PHE A 278 -0.26 12.41 -0.72
N PHE A 279 -1.10 12.44 -1.76
CA PHE A 279 -1.52 13.68 -2.40
C PHE A 279 -2.28 14.59 -1.42
N PHE A 280 -3.23 14.06 -0.69
CA PHE A 280 -3.97 14.84 0.30
C PHE A 280 -3.06 15.39 1.39
N PHE A 281 -2.14 14.57 1.89
CA PHE A 281 -1.18 15.02 2.90
C PHE A 281 -0.28 16.14 2.38
N TYR A 282 0.20 16.03 1.14
CA TYR A 282 1.00 17.07 0.49
C TYR A 282 0.21 18.37 0.38
N ILE A 283 -0.99 18.38 -0.22
CA ILE A 283 -1.84 19.57 -0.42
C ILE A 283 -2.10 20.25 0.92
N LEU A 284 -2.48 19.50 1.94
CA LEU A 284 -2.71 19.99 3.30
C LEU A 284 -1.50 20.67 3.93
N SER A 285 -0.32 20.17 3.59
CA SER A 285 0.93 20.68 4.17
C SER A 285 1.41 21.94 3.47
N VAL A 286 1.18 22.07 2.17
CA VAL A 286 1.49 23.27 1.38
C VAL A 286 0.58 24.45 1.79
N GLN A 287 -0.72 24.21 1.96
CA GLN A 287 -1.68 25.27 2.38
C GLN A 287 -1.30 25.94 3.71
N LYS A 288 -0.65 25.20 4.62
CA LYS A 288 -0.17 25.76 5.89
C LYS A 288 0.97 26.76 5.70
N LYS A 289 1.89 26.52 4.74
CA LYS A 289 3.01 27.43 4.45
C LYS A 289 2.51 28.76 3.88
N ALA A 290 1.52 28.72 2.98
CA ALA A 290 0.96 29.91 2.37
C ALA A 290 0.25 30.86 3.39
N LYS A 291 -0.37 30.30 4.44
CA LYS A 291 -1.04 31.09 5.49
C LYS A 291 -0.09 31.75 6.51
N ILE A 292 1.17 31.35 6.57
CA ILE A 292 2.17 31.92 7.49
C ILE A 292 2.98 33.01 6.80
N SER A 293 2.91 33.08 5.46
CA SER A 293 3.62 34.07 4.64
C SER A 293 2.77 35.29 4.26
N ILE A 294 1.54 35.42 4.77
CA ILE A 294 0.65 36.56 4.69
C ILE A 294 0.48 37.16 6.11
#